data_86e625fde5188fc487fb167be62dcabe
#
_entry.id   86e625fde5188fc487fb167be62dcabe
#
_cell.length_a   1.000
_cell.length_b   1.000
_cell.length_c   1.000
_cell.angle_alpha   90.00
_cell.angle_beta   90.00
_cell.angle_gamma   90.00
#
_symmetry.space_group_name_H-M   'P 1'
#
loop_
_entity.id
_entity.type
_entity.pdbx_description
1 polymer ?
#
loop_
_entity_poly.entity_id
_entity_poly.type
_entity_poly.pdbx_seq_one_letter_code
_entity_poly.pdbx_strand_id
1 'polypeptide(L)'
;MSRPNRAAATERAFGGFDRIDWSAPWLAPCAERGARWQRVAIERPDAYLSTLRQDAVAAGHRTGQGAALTLIAQAELPAGAAYEAHIAATGGVPTRANLHDFFNALMWFTYPRVKAALNARQARIIARDGVGGTRGAERDALTLFDENAAIFVSADADVRGALTGFDWRRLFVSARAAWGARCEARLVGHALLEKLIAPYKACTAHAWIVDAPAEYFSWTAARQTEWLDIAVADALLAGAPLSSRVFAPLPVLGVPGWSPANADPAFYDDERVFRRGRRADGRAPAC
;
A
#
# COMPACT_ATOMS: atom_id res chain seq x y z
N MET A 1 -28.44 30.17 -17.30
CA MET A 1 -27.59 29.30 -16.45
C MET A 1 -26.66 28.54 -17.36
N SER A 2 -25.40 28.97 -17.50
CA SER A 2 -24.39 28.31 -18.35
C SER A 2 -24.00 26.98 -17.73
N ARG A 3 -24.07 25.90 -18.52
CA ARG A 3 -23.55 24.59 -18.15
C ARG A 3 -22.05 24.70 -17.86
N PRO A 4 -21.54 24.17 -16.74
CA PRO A 4 -20.11 24.17 -16.49
C PRO A 4 -19.39 23.48 -17.64
N ASN A 5 -18.25 24.06 -18.06
CA ASN A 5 -17.43 23.55 -19.15
C ASN A 5 -16.98 22.13 -18.81
N ARG A 6 -17.46 21.14 -19.56
CA ARG A 6 -17.21 19.71 -19.38
C ARG A 6 -15.71 19.39 -19.39
N ALA A 7 -14.93 20.10 -20.19
CA ALA A 7 -13.46 19.97 -20.24
C ALA A 7 -12.79 20.39 -18.93
N ALA A 8 -13.18 21.51 -18.34
CA ALA A 8 -12.62 22.00 -17.07
C ALA A 8 -13.01 21.11 -15.87
N ALA A 9 -14.17 20.46 -15.91
CA ALA A 9 -14.59 19.49 -14.89
C ALA A 9 -13.78 18.18 -14.99
N THR A 10 -13.48 17.73 -16.23
CA THR A 10 -12.65 16.54 -16.50
C THR A 10 -11.20 16.81 -16.13
N GLU A 11 -10.65 17.98 -16.40
CA GLU A 11 -9.29 18.40 -16.06
C GLU A 11 -9.05 18.44 -14.54
N ARG A 12 -10.06 18.78 -13.73
CA ARG A 12 -10.01 18.66 -12.27
C ARG A 12 -10.18 17.21 -11.79
N ALA A 13 -10.99 16.43 -12.49
CA ALA A 13 -11.34 15.07 -12.09
C ALA A 13 -10.13 14.12 -12.18
N PHE A 14 -9.29 14.21 -13.21
CA PHE A 14 -8.13 13.34 -13.43
C PHE A 14 -6.79 14.09 -13.31
N GLY A 15 -6.75 15.15 -12.51
CA GLY A 15 -5.53 15.93 -12.33
C GLY A 15 -4.36 15.10 -11.80
N GLY A 16 -3.22 15.17 -12.48
CA GLY A 16 -1.99 14.50 -12.09
C GLY A 16 -1.83 13.07 -12.59
N PHE A 17 -2.81 12.51 -13.31
CA PHE A 17 -2.68 11.18 -13.90
C PHE A 17 -1.53 11.13 -14.93
N ASP A 18 -1.31 12.18 -15.67
CA ASP A 18 -0.23 12.35 -16.65
C ASP A 18 1.17 12.30 -16.03
N ARG A 19 1.27 12.49 -14.71
CA ARG A 19 2.55 12.50 -13.97
C ARG A 19 2.96 11.13 -13.44
N ILE A 20 2.14 10.08 -13.59
CA ILE A 20 2.49 8.75 -13.09
C ILE A 20 3.58 8.16 -13.97
N ASP A 21 4.75 7.92 -13.40
CA ASP A 21 5.85 7.23 -14.06
C ASP A 21 5.81 5.73 -13.75
N TRP A 22 5.28 4.95 -14.68
CA TRP A 22 5.16 3.49 -14.53
C TRP A 22 6.49 2.74 -14.57
N SER A 23 7.59 3.41 -14.89
CA SER A 23 8.94 2.84 -14.77
C SER A 23 9.46 2.85 -13.34
N ALA A 24 8.80 3.58 -12.42
CA ALA A 24 9.17 3.64 -11.01
C ALA A 24 9.13 2.24 -10.38
N PRO A 25 10.23 1.76 -9.77
CA PRO A 25 10.34 0.36 -9.31
C PRO A 25 9.24 -0.07 -8.33
N TRP A 26 8.73 0.85 -7.52
CA TRP A 26 7.67 0.57 -6.55
C TRP A 26 6.29 0.35 -7.19
N LEU A 27 6.11 0.74 -8.46
CA LEU A 27 4.86 0.52 -9.20
C LEU A 27 4.86 -0.80 -9.98
N ALA A 28 6.00 -1.49 -10.09
CA ALA A 28 6.13 -2.70 -10.91
C ALA A 28 5.01 -3.74 -10.71
N PRO A 29 4.51 -4.02 -9.47
CA PRO A 29 3.46 -5.01 -9.28
C PRO A 29 2.11 -4.66 -9.92
N CYS A 30 1.84 -3.37 -10.16
CA CYS A 30 0.57 -2.89 -10.71
C CYS A 30 0.73 -2.12 -12.02
N ALA A 31 1.94 -2.02 -12.59
CA ALA A 31 2.26 -1.13 -13.71
C ALA A 31 1.42 -1.40 -14.96
N GLU A 32 1.29 -2.65 -15.37
CA GLU A 32 0.54 -3.01 -16.58
C GLU A 32 -0.93 -2.57 -16.51
N ARG A 33 -1.61 -2.94 -15.42
CA ARG A 33 -3.01 -2.56 -15.18
C ARG A 33 -3.15 -1.06 -15.01
N GLY A 34 -2.26 -0.46 -14.23
CA GLY A 34 -2.28 0.97 -13.93
C GLY A 34 -2.08 1.82 -15.18
N ALA A 35 -1.12 1.49 -16.04
CA ALA A 35 -0.90 2.20 -17.31
C ALA A 35 -2.11 2.09 -18.24
N ARG A 36 -2.76 0.93 -18.29
CA ARG A 36 -3.99 0.73 -19.06
C ARG A 36 -5.15 1.59 -18.54
N TRP A 37 -5.36 1.61 -17.23
CA TRP A 37 -6.41 2.42 -16.60
C TRP A 37 -6.14 3.92 -16.69
N GLN A 38 -4.88 4.34 -16.55
CA GLN A 38 -4.46 5.73 -16.75
C GLN A 38 -4.80 6.20 -18.18
N ARG A 39 -4.49 5.39 -19.18
CA ARG A 39 -4.81 5.71 -20.58
C ARG A 39 -6.32 5.90 -20.78
N VAL A 40 -7.13 5.00 -20.20
CA VAL A 40 -8.60 5.14 -20.26
C VAL A 40 -9.06 6.40 -19.54
N ALA A 41 -8.50 6.72 -18.37
CA ALA A 41 -8.85 7.91 -17.60
C ALA A 41 -8.57 9.22 -18.38
N ILE A 42 -7.45 9.26 -19.13
CA ILE A 42 -7.04 10.43 -19.92
C ILE A 42 -7.80 10.51 -21.23
N GLU A 43 -7.85 9.42 -22.02
CA GLU A 43 -8.38 9.42 -23.37
C GLU A 43 -9.91 9.28 -23.42
N ARG A 44 -10.49 8.57 -22.44
CA ARG A 44 -11.93 8.23 -22.42
C ARG A 44 -12.48 8.32 -20.99
N PRO A 45 -12.46 9.49 -20.35
CA PRO A 45 -12.83 9.67 -18.94
C PRO A 45 -14.23 9.15 -18.59
N ASP A 46 -15.18 9.27 -19.50
CA ASP A 46 -16.54 8.74 -19.31
C ASP A 46 -16.58 7.20 -19.24
N ALA A 47 -15.60 6.50 -19.82
CA ALA A 47 -15.48 5.04 -19.79
C ALA A 47 -14.66 4.52 -18.59
N TYR A 48 -14.03 5.40 -17.81
CA TYR A 48 -13.12 4.99 -16.75
C TYR A 48 -13.77 4.03 -15.76
N LEU A 49 -14.84 4.44 -15.10
CA LEU A 49 -15.49 3.63 -14.07
C LEU A 49 -16.09 2.33 -14.64
N SER A 50 -16.64 2.38 -15.86
CA SER A 50 -17.17 1.18 -16.52
C SER A 50 -16.06 0.18 -16.86
N THR A 51 -14.87 0.65 -17.23
CA THR A 51 -13.69 -0.20 -17.44
C THR A 51 -13.26 -0.90 -16.14
N LEU A 52 -13.19 -0.16 -15.03
CA LEU A 52 -12.85 -0.74 -13.74
C LEU A 52 -13.88 -1.81 -13.30
N ARG A 53 -15.18 -1.56 -13.53
CA ARG A 53 -16.26 -2.52 -13.26
C ARG A 53 -16.12 -3.80 -14.07
N GLN A 54 -15.84 -3.68 -15.38
CA GLN A 54 -15.62 -4.83 -16.25
C GLN A 54 -14.42 -5.67 -15.78
N ASP A 55 -13.32 -5.02 -15.41
CA ASP A 55 -12.16 -5.70 -14.86
C ASP A 55 -12.48 -6.40 -13.51
N ALA A 56 -13.29 -5.79 -12.65
CA ALA A 56 -13.69 -6.39 -11.39
C ALA A 56 -14.51 -7.68 -11.61
N VAL A 57 -15.43 -7.66 -12.56
CA VAL A 57 -16.19 -8.85 -12.95
C VAL A 57 -15.25 -9.93 -13.50
N ALA A 58 -14.33 -9.57 -14.39
CA ALA A 58 -13.37 -10.51 -14.97
C ALA A 58 -12.42 -11.11 -13.93
N ALA A 59 -11.99 -10.32 -12.94
CA ALA A 59 -11.10 -10.78 -11.87
C ALA A 59 -11.82 -11.67 -10.84
N GLY A 60 -13.12 -11.52 -10.65
CA GLY A 60 -13.93 -12.33 -9.73
C GLY A 60 -13.55 -12.15 -8.25
N HIS A 61 -12.88 -11.05 -7.88
CA HIS A 61 -12.49 -10.78 -6.50
C HIS A 61 -13.73 -10.61 -5.60
N ARG A 62 -13.54 -10.88 -4.32
CA ARG A 62 -14.60 -10.79 -3.31
C ARG A 62 -14.11 -10.06 -2.06
N THR A 63 -15.02 -9.45 -1.33
CA THR A 63 -14.76 -8.96 0.04
C THR A 63 -14.58 -10.12 1.01
N GLY A 64 -14.07 -9.83 2.21
CA GLY A 64 -13.96 -10.84 3.26
C GLY A 64 -15.29 -11.42 3.75
N GLN A 65 -16.43 -10.81 3.39
CA GLN A 65 -17.78 -11.33 3.64
C GLN A 65 -18.36 -12.07 2.42
N GLY A 66 -17.60 -12.23 1.33
CA GLY A 66 -17.98 -12.98 0.15
C GLY A 66 -18.77 -12.19 -0.90
N ALA A 67 -19.04 -10.90 -0.69
CA ALA A 67 -19.68 -10.05 -1.70
C ALA A 67 -18.76 -9.87 -2.92
N ALA A 68 -19.30 -9.92 -4.14
CA ALA A 68 -18.53 -9.72 -5.36
C ALA A 68 -18.02 -8.27 -5.42
N LEU A 69 -16.69 -8.12 -5.63
CA LEU A 69 -16.07 -6.79 -5.71
C LEU A 69 -16.51 -6.06 -6.96
N THR A 70 -16.87 -4.80 -6.82
CA THR A 70 -17.11 -3.88 -7.94
C THR A 70 -16.69 -2.45 -7.54
N LEU A 71 -16.45 -1.61 -8.55
CA LEU A 71 -16.18 -0.19 -8.32
C LEU A 71 -17.47 0.60 -8.58
N ILE A 72 -17.85 1.48 -7.65
CA ILE A 72 -19.07 2.29 -7.75
C ILE A 72 -18.71 3.78 -7.75
N ALA A 73 -19.57 4.62 -8.31
CA ALA A 73 -19.37 6.05 -8.17
C ALA A 73 -19.52 6.46 -6.69
N GLN A 74 -18.74 7.47 -6.26
CA GLN A 74 -18.83 7.97 -4.88
C GLN A 74 -20.27 8.36 -4.49
N ALA A 75 -21.06 8.86 -5.45
CA ALA A 75 -22.45 9.24 -5.23
C ALA A 75 -23.40 8.03 -4.97
N GLU A 76 -22.96 6.83 -5.30
CA GLU A 76 -23.71 5.59 -5.04
C GLU A 76 -23.54 5.10 -3.58
N LEU A 77 -22.56 5.66 -2.82
CA LEU A 77 -22.44 5.39 -1.39
C LEU A 77 -23.58 6.10 -0.65
N PRO A 78 -24.42 5.37 0.10
CA PRO A 78 -25.52 5.98 0.85
C PRO A 78 -25.03 7.01 1.87
N ALA A 79 -25.76 8.12 2.02
CA ALA A 79 -25.42 9.16 2.97
C ALA A 79 -25.36 8.59 4.40
N GLY A 80 -24.26 8.89 5.11
CA GLY A 80 -24.04 8.40 6.48
C GLY A 80 -23.55 6.96 6.57
N ALA A 81 -23.44 6.21 5.45
CA ALA A 81 -22.87 4.87 5.47
C ALA A 81 -21.38 4.90 5.77
N ALA A 82 -20.93 4.02 6.67
CA ALA A 82 -19.51 3.83 6.92
C ALA A 82 -18.87 3.13 5.71
N TYR A 83 -17.84 3.75 5.14
CA TYR A 83 -17.15 3.29 3.91
C TYR A 83 -16.79 1.80 3.96
N GLU A 84 -16.07 1.36 4.98
CA GLU A 84 -15.63 -0.03 5.11
C GLU A 84 -16.78 -1.01 5.34
N ALA A 85 -17.80 -0.62 6.10
CA ALA A 85 -18.96 -1.45 6.31
C ALA A 85 -19.80 -1.62 5.03
N HIS A 86 -19.90 -0.57 4.21
CA HIS A 86 -20.55 -0.61 2.92
C HIS A 86 -19.83 -1.58 1.97
N ILE A 87 -18.52 -1.47 1.84
CA ILE A 87 -17.73 -2.36 0.99
C ILE A 87 -17.89 -3.82 1.45
N ALA A 88 -17.75 -4.08 2.75
CA ALA A 88 -17.87 -5.43 3.30
C ALA A 88 -19.20 -6.08 2.94
N ALA A 89 -20.31 -5.32 3.08
CA ALA A 89 -21.66 -5.82 2.85
C ALA A 89 -22.02 -5.97 1.37
N THR A 90 -21.57 -5.05 0.51
CA THR A 90 -22.05 -4.94 -0.88
C THR A 90 -21.02 -5.32 -1.94
N GLY A 91 -19.73 -5.29 -1.59
CA GLY A 91 -18.63 -5.38 -2.53
C GLY A 91 -18.36 -4.09 -3.32
N GLY A 92 -19.20 -3.06 -3.18
CA GLY A 92 -19.09 -1.80 -3.90
C GLY A 92 -18.02 -0.89 -3.29
N VAL A 93 -16.91 -0.67 -3.99
CA VAL A 93 -15.83 0.25 -3.59
C VAL A 93 -16.12 1.63 -4.18
N PRO A 94 -16.49 2.63 -3.35
CA PRO A 94 -16.74 3.99 -3.83
C PRO A 94 -15.46 4.58 -4.42
N THR A 95 -15.54 5.04 -5.66
CA THR A 95 -14.37 5.44 -6.47
C THR A 95 -14.63 6.78 -7.14
N ARG A 96 -13.81 7.77 -6.84
CA ARG A 96 -13.75 9.07 -7.48
C ARG A 96 -12.71 9.08 -8.59
N ALA A 97 -12.80 10.05 -9.47
CA ALA A 97 -11.83 10.30 -10.53
C ALA A 97 -10.63 11.11 -9.98
N ASN A 98 -9.86 10.52 -9.07
CA ASN A 98 -8.66 11.12 -8.48
C ASN A 98 -7.57 10.06 -8.26
N LEU A 99 -6.34 10.50 -8.00
CA LEU A 99 -5.19 9.62 -7.82
C LEU A 99 -5.31 8.71 -6.59
N HIS A 100 -5.89 9.21 -5.50
CA HIS A 100 -6.09 8.45 -4.28
C HIS A 100 -6.93 7.19 -4.52
N ASP A 101 -8.13 7.38 -5.07
CA ASP A 101 -9.07 6.29 -5.34
C ASP A 101 -8.57 5.39 -6.48
N PHE A 102 -7.81 5.94 -7.43
CA PHE A 102 -7.13 5.19 -8.47
C PHE A 102 -6.13 4.18 -7.89
N PHE A 103 -5.23 4.63 -7.02
CA PHE A 103 -4.27 3.73 -6.37
C PHE A 103 -4.96 2.78 -5.41
N ASN A 104 -6.00 3.22 -4.70
CA ASN A 104 -6.81 2.32 -3.88
C ASN A 104 -7.43 1.19 -4.71
N ALA A 105 -8.03 1.52 -5.86
CA ALA A 105 -8.55 0.51 -6.78
C ALA A 105 -7.44 -0.43 -7.27
N LEU A 106 -6.27 0.09 -7.67
CA LEU A 106 -5.13 -0.75 -8.09
C LEU A 106 -4.71 -1.73 -7.00
N MET A 107 -4.72 -1.33 -5.72
CA MET A 107 -4.37 -2.24 -4.62
C MET A 107 -5.43 -3.33 -4.42
N TRP A 108 -6.70 -3.06 -4.64
CA TRP A 108 -7.75 -4.08 -4.63
C TRP A 108 -7.54 -5.18 -5.71
N PHE A 109 -6.84 -4.85 -6.80
CA PHE A 109 -6.54 -5.81 -7.87
C PHE A 109 -5.14 -6.43 -7.76
N THR A 110 -4.22 -5.76 -7.07
CA THR A 110 -2.86 -6.27 -6.89
C THR A 110 -2.76 -7.20 -5.68
N TYR A 111 -3.46 -6.84 -4.59
CA TYR A 111 -3.47 -7.57 -3.33
C TYR A 111 -4.92 -7.79 -2.84
N PRO A 112 -5.75 -8.54 -3.62
CA PRO A 112 -7.18 -8.65 -3.34
C PRO A 112 -7.49 -9.29 -1.99
N ARG A 113 -6.71 -10.28 -1.56
CA ARG A 113 -6.89 -10.97 -0.26
C ARG A 113 -6.51 -10.06 0.91
N VAL A 114 -5.41 -9.32 0.79
CA VAL A 114 -4.99 -8.33 1.79
C VAL A 114 -6.07 -7.26 1.95
N LYS A 115 -6.57 -6.69 0.85
CA LYS A 115 -7.63 -5.67 0.90
C LYS A 115 -8.94 -6.23 1.48
N ALA A 116 -9.31 -7.44 1.11
CA ALA A 116 -10.49 -8.11 1.66
C ALA A 116 -10.33 -8.36 3.18
N ALA A 117 -9.16 -8.79 3.65
CA ALA A 117 -8.87 -9.01 5.06
C ALA A 117 -8.88 -7.70 5.87
N LEU A 118 -8.28 -6.63 5.35
CA LEU A 118 -8.31 -5.30 5.95
C LEU A 118 -9.74 -4.80 6.10
N ASN A 119 -10.52 -4.84 5.01
CA ASN A 119 -11.91 -4.42 4.98
C ASN A 119 -12.76 -5.23 5.98
N ALA A 120 -12.61 -6.55 6.01
CA ALA A 120 -13.33 -7.42 6.94
C ALA A 120 -13.02 -7.08 8.41
N ARG A 121 -11.75 -6.82 8.75
CA ARG A 121 -11.37 -6.41 10.11
C ARG A 121 -11.94 -5.04 10.47
N GLN A 122 -11.81 -4.05 9.59
CA GLN A 122 -12.36 -2.72 9.81
C GLN A 122 -13.88 -2.75 9.96
N ALA A 123 -14.60 -3.48 9.09
CA ALA A 123 -16.05 -3.63 9.17
C ALA A 123 -16.48 -4.30 10.49
N ARG A 124 -15.75 -5.31 10.96
CA ARG A 124 -16.00 -5.99 12.24
C ARG A 124 -15.84 -5.05 13.44
N ILE A 125 -14.78 -4.20 13.41
CA ILE A 125 -14.57 -3.19 14.46
C ILE A 125 -15.72 -2.16 14.43
N ILE A 126 -16.12 -1.69 13.25
CA ILE A 126 -17.23 -0.74 13.10
C ILE A 126 -18.53 -1.36 13.61
N ALA A 127 -18.79 -2.63 13.32
CA ALA A 127 -20.00 -3.32 13.80
C ALA A 127 -20.01 -3.49 15.33
N ARG A 128 -18.84 -3.69 15.95
CA ARG A 128 -18.70 -3.83 17.41
C ARG A 128 -18.79 -2.50 18.15
N ASP A 129 -18.05 -1.48 17.65
CA ASP A 129 -17.77 -0.24 18.40
C ASP A 129 -18.55 0.97 17.85
N GLY A 130 -19.22 0.82 16.71
CA GLY A 130 -19.88 1.90 15.97
C GLY A 130 -18.91 2.81 15.22
N VAL A 131 -19.47 3.85 14.57
CA VAL A 131 -18.71 4.92 13.91
C VAL A 131 -18.44 6.02 14.93
N GLY A 132 -17.74 5.70 16.02
CA GLY A 132 -17.48 6.65 17.11
C GLY A 132 -16.37 7.68 16.77
N GLY A 133 -16.32 8.77 17.56
CA GLY A 133 -15.39 9.89 17.37
C GLY A 133 -13.92 9.57 17.65
N THR A 134 -13.60 8.50 18.39
CA THR A 134 -12.23 8.03 18.62
C THR A 134 -12.03 6.66 17.98
N ARG A 135 -11.11 6.58 17.03
CA ARG A 135 -10.68 5.31 16.45
C ARG A 135 -9.79 4.60 17.48
N GLY A 136 -10.06 3.32 17.74
CA GLY A 136 -9.18 2.52 18.59
C GLY A 136 -7.84 2.20 17.89
N ALA A 137 -6.82 1.87 18.68
CA ALA A 137 -5.46 1.61 18.19
C ALA A 137 -5.40 0.57 17.04
N GLU A 138 -6.28 -0.42 17.05
CA GLU A 138 -6.35 -1.43 16.00
C GLU A 138 -6.85 -0.82 14.68
N ARG A 139 -7.91 -0.02 14.73
CA ARG A 139 -8.44 0.63 13.53
C ARG A 139 -7.46 1.64 12.94
N ASP A 140 -6.73 2.36 13.79
CA ASP A 140 -5.66 3.26 13.34
C ASP A 140 -4.53 2.48 12.65
N ALA A 141 -4.14 1.33 13.19
CA ALA A 141 -3.12 0.48 12.59
C ALA A 141 -3.56 -0.09 11.22
N LEU A 142 -4.82 -0.54 11.10
CA LEU A 142 -5.38 -1.01 9.83
C LEU A 142 -5.45 0.10 8.78
N THR A 143 -5.86 1.30 9.18
CA THR A 143 -5.88 2.48 8.29
C THR A 143 -4.44 2.84 7.86
N LEU A 144 -3.50 2.85 8.81
CA LEU A 144 -2.10 3.14 8.54
C LEU A 144 -1.50 2.13 7.54
N PHE A 145 -1.86 0.85 7.68
CA PHE A 145 -1.44 -0.19 6.75
C PHE A 145 -2.03 0.04 5.36
N ASP A 146 -3.32 0.29 5.26
CA ASP A 146 -4.02 0.51 3.99
C ASP A 146 -3.53 1.75 3.23
N GLU A 147 -3.14 2.80 3.96
CA GLU A 147 -2.73 4.07 3.37
C GLU A 147 -1.23 4.21 3.14
N ASN A 148 -0.38 3.78 4.08
CA ASN A 148 1.03 4.17 4.09
C ASN A 148 2.00 3.00 4.29
N ALA A 149 1.59 1.74 4.07
CA ALA A 149 2.45 0.62 4.35
C ALA A 149 3.26 0.12 3.16
N ALA A 150 4.32 -0.58 3.53
CA ALA A 150 5.05 -1.51 2.69
C ALA A 150 5.05 -2.91 3.33
N ILE A 151 5.13 -3.94 2.53
CA ILE A 151 5.52 -5.29 2.97
C ILE A 151 7.04 -5.36 2.81
N PHE A 152 7.76 -5.57 3.89
CA PHE A 152 9.20 -5.85 3.86
C PHE A 152 9.40 -7.36 3.95
N VAL A 153 9.78 -7.94 2.84
CA VAL A 153 9.97 -9.39 2.69
C VAL A 153 11.43 -9.73 2.88
N SER A 154 11.75 -10.71 3.71
CA SER A 154 13.14 -11.13 3.87
C SER A 154 13.27 -12.60 4.30
N ALA A 155 14.17 -13.31 3.64
CA ALA A 155 14.64 -14.63 4.06
C ALA A 155 15.86 -14.53 5.02
N ASP A 156 16.31 -13.33 5.35
CA ASP A 156 17.55 -13.05 6.08
C ASP A 156 17.21 -12.35 7.41
N ALA A 157 17.43 -13.03 8.52
CA ALA A 157 17.16 -12.53 9.88
C ALA A 157 17.99 -11.28 10.22
N ASP A 158 19.23 -11.23 9.73
CA ASP A 158 20.12 -10.10 9.97
C ASP A 158 19.63 -8.83 9.28
N VAL A 159 19.09 -8.97 8.08
CA VAL A 159 18.50 -7.85 7.32
C VAL A 159 17.21 -7.37 8.00
N ARG A 160 16.38 -8.29 8.52
CA ARG A 160 15.21 -7.93 9.33
C ARG A 160 15.61 -7.21 10.61
N GLY A 161 16.67 -7.70 11.27
CA GLY A 161 17.25 -7.07 12.46
C GLY A 161 17.78 -5.66 12.17
N ALA A 162 18.41 -5.43 11.00
CA ALA A 162 18.88 -4.13 10.59
C ALA A 162 17.73 -3.11 10.42
N LEU A 163 16.60 -3.54 9.82
CA LEU A 163 15.42 -2.68 9.69
C LEU A 163 14.83 -2.32 11.06
N THR A 164 14.58 -3.30 11.91
CA THR A 164 13.96 -3.08 13.23
C THR A 164 14.88 -2.35 14.20
N GLY A 165 16.20 -2.51 14.02
CA GLY A 165 17.24 -1.83 14.79
C GLY A 165 17.60 -0.43 14.28
N PHE A 166 16.97 0.01 13.18
CA PHE A 166 17.28 1.29 12.52
C PHE A 166 18.76 1.41 12.10
N ASP A 167 19.38 0.27 11.79
CA ASP A 167 20.74 0.22 11.27
C ASP A 167 20.74 0.41 9.75
N TRP A 168 20.54 1.66 9.35
CA TRP A 168 20.36 2.04 7.94
C TRP A 168 21.61 1.74 7.09
N ARG A 169 22.80 1.91 7.66
CA ARG A 169 24.05 1.58 6.95
C ARG A 169 24.17 0.08 6.72
N ARG A 170 23.84 -0.74 7.72
CA ARG A 170 23.79 -2.20 7.54
C ARG A 170 22.74 -2.57 6.49
N LEU A 171 21.52 -2.04 6.61
CA LEU A 171 20.38 -2.38 5.73
C LEU A 171 20.64 -1.99 4.27
N PHE A 172 21.07 -0.77 4.00
CA PHE A 172 21.09 -0.22 2.65
C PHE A 172 22.48 -0.18 1.99
N VAL A 173 23.54 -0.21 2.80
CA VAL A 173 24.93 -0.16 2.29
C VAL A 173 25.59 -1.52 2.40
N SER A 174 25.77 -2.06 3.60
CA SER A 174 26.49 -3.33 3.79
C SER A 174 25.72 -4.53 3.22
N ALA A 175 24.40 -4.56 3.41
CA ALA A 175 23.51 -5.59 2.88
C ALA A 175 22.94 -5.26 1.50
N ARG A 176 23.51 -4.29 0.78
CA ARG A 176 22.99 -3.84 -0.52
C ARG A 176 22.77 -4.99 -1.53
N ALA A 177 23.65 -5.96 -1.56
CA ALA A 177 23.53 -7.14 -2.43
C ALA A 177 22.43 -8.12 -2.01
N ALA A 178 21.84 -7.97 -0.81
CA ALA A 178 20.69 -8.77 -0.38
C ALA A 178 19.38 -8.32 -1.02
N TRP A 179 19.30 -7.05 -1.44
CA TRP A 179 18.10 -6.52 -2.06
C TRP A 179 17.86 -7.14 -3.44
N GLY A 180 16.65 -7.66 -3.64
CA GLY A 180 16.26 -8.45 -4.82
C GLY A 180 16.70 -9.92 -4.77
N ALA A 181 17.61 -10.31 -3.86
CA ALA A 181 18.12 -11.68 -3.72
C ALA A 181 17.70 -12.37 -2.40
N ARG A 182 17.55 -11.63 -1.31
CA ARG A 182 17.18 -12.13 0.02
C ARG A 182 16.24 -11.22 0.79
N CYS A 183 16.03 -9.99 0.31
CA CYS A 183 15.02 -9.07 0.82
C CYS A 183 14.51 -8.17 -0.30
N GLU A 184 13.30 -7.67 -0.12
CA GLU A 184 12.68 -6.65 -0.96
C GLU A 184 11.62 -5.86 -0.20
N ALA A 185 11.14 -4.77 -0.79
CA ALA A 185 10.01 -4.01 -0.31
C ALA A 185 8.92 -3.96 -1.39
N ARG A 186 7.67 -4.15 -1.00
CA ARG A 186 6.47 -4.03 -1.85
C ARG A 186 5.55 -3.00 -1.25
N LEU A 187 5.25 -1.92 -1.96
CA LEU A 187 4.31 -0.92 -1.47
C LEU A 187 2.87 -1.42 -1.63
N VAL A 188 2.08 -1.24 -0.58
CA VAL A 188 0.65 -1.59 -0.53
C VAL A 188 -0.20 -0.38 -0.13
N GLY A 189 0.39 0.62 0.52
CA GLY A 189 -0.29 1.82 0.95
C GLY A 189 -0.65 2.72 -0.23
N HIS A 190 -1.94 2.85 -0.52
CA HIS A 190 -2.41 3.58 -1.70
C HIS A 190 -2.16 5.09 -1.62
N ALA A 191 -2.25 5.72 -0.42
CA ALA A 191 -1.91 7.12 -0.24
C ALA A 191 -0.39 7.37 -0.34
N LEU A 192 0.43 6.38 0.04
CA LEU A 192 1.87 6.46 -0.18
C LEU A 192 2.22 6.40 -1.67
N LEU A 193 1.55 5.55 -2.45
CA LEU A 193 1.73 5.49 -3.91
C LEU A 193 1.35 6.81 -4.57
N GLU A 194 0.23 7.43 -4.16
CA GLU A 194 -0.15 8.78 -4.60
C GLU A 194 0.95 9.81 -4.28
N LYS A 195 1.47 9.81 -3.05
CA LYS A 195 2.55 10.71 -2.64
C LYS A 195 3.82 10.52 -3.47
N LEU A 196 4.14 9.30 -3.87
CA LEU A 196 5.32 8.94 -4.63
C LEU A 196 5.24 9.28 -6.14
N ILE A 197 4.17 9.92 -6.60
CA ILE A 197 4.14 10.60 -7.91
C ILE A 197 5.13 11.80 -7.93
N ALA A 198 5.32 12.44 -6.77
CA ALA A 198 6.32 13.48 -6.58
C ALA A 198 7.21 13.12 -5.37
N PRO A 199 8.09 12.11 -5.52
CA PRO A 199 8.84 11.55 -4.40
C PRO A 199 9.84 12.54 -3.83
N TYR A 200 9.98 12.57 -2.51
CA TYR A 200 11.01 13.31 -1.80
C TYR A 200 11.72 12.42 -0.77
N LYS A 201 12.96 12.77 -0.45
CA LYS A 201 13.88 11.92 0.33
C LYS A 201 13.28 11.38 1.64
N ALA A 202 12.45 12.16 2.33
CA ALA A 202 11.87 11.79 3.62
C ALA A 202 10.57 10.97 3.51
N CYS A 203 10.14 10.54 2.29
CA CYS A 203 9.03 9.60 2.15
C CYS A 203 9.36 8.32 2.93
N THR A 204 8.48 7.97 3.89
CA THR A 204 8.67 6.82 4.77
C THR A 204 7.42 5.96 4.75
N ALA A 205 7.59 4.66 4.55
CA ALA A 205 6.55 3.65 4.68
C ALA A 205 6.52 3.06 6.08
N HIS A 206 5.39 2.47 6.45
CA HIS A 206 5.21 1.62 7.61
C HIS A 206 5.38 0.16 7.18
N ALA A 207 6.56 -0.42 7.40
CA ALA A 207 6.88 -1.74 6.92
C ALA A 207 6.31 -2.85 7.83
N TRP A 208 5.46 -3.70 7.24
CA TRP A 208 5.10 -4.99 7.81
C TRP A 208 6.14 -6.01 7.39
N ILE A 209 6.79 -6.65 8.37
CA ILE A 209 7.87 -7.60 8.10
C ILE A 209 7.27 -8.98 7.86
N VAL A 210 7.62 -9.59 6.72
CA VAL A 210 7.25 -10.95 6.35
C VAL A 210 8.51 -11.80 6.22
N ASP A 211 8.55 -12.89 6.98
CA ASP A 211 9.60 -13.90 6.85
C ASP A 211 9.26 -14.80 5.66
N ALA A 212 10.10 -14.79 4.63
CA ALA A 212 9.88 -15.54 3.42
C ALA A 212 10.85 -16.73 3.33
N PRO A 213 10.44 -17.84 2.71
CA PRO A 213 11.35 -18.93 2.39
C PRO A 213 12.40 -18.46 1.38
N ALA A 214 13.60 -19.05 1.42
CA ALA A 214 14.73 -18.61 0.57
C ALA A 214 14.39 -18.70 -0.93
N GLU A 215 13.62 -19.69 -1.33
CA GLU A 215 13.17 -19.88 -2.71
C GLU A 215 12.22 -18.81 -3.23
N TYR A 216 11.62 -17.99 -2.36
CA TYR A 216 10.75 -16.87 -2.74
C TYR A 216 11.43 -15.98 -3.79
N PHE A 217 12.72 -15.68 -3.61
CA PHE A 217 13.45 -14.77 -4.49
C PHE A 217 13.80 -15.39 -5.86
N SER A 218 13.56 -16.69 -6.05
CA SER A 218 13.68 -17.38 -7.34
C SER A 218 12.35 -17.50 -8.10
N TRP A 219 11.22 -17.14 -7.47
CA TRP A 219 9.91 -17.23 -8.10
C TRP A 219 9.66 -16.10 -9.09
N THR A 220 8.72 -16.31 -9.98
CA THR A 220 8.22 -15.23 -10.86
C THR A 220 7.55 -14.12 -10.04
N ALA A 221 7.57 -12.89 -10.54
CA ALA A 221 6.94 -11.75 -9.88
C ALA A 221 5.45 -11.98 -9.57
N ALA A 222 4.72 -12.67 -10.48
CA ALA A 222 3.32 -13.02 -10.27
C ALA A 222 3.16 -13.97 -9.06
N ARG A 223 3.98 -15.03 -8.97
CA ARG A 223 3.96 -15.97 -7.84
C ARG A 223 4.35 -15.32 -6.52
N GLN A 224 5.34 -14.42 -6.55
CA GLN A 224 5.73 -13.63 -5.38
C GLN A 224 4.57 -12.78 -4.87
N THR A 225 3.88 -12.06 -5.78
CA THR A 225 2.74 -11.22 -5.43
C THR A 225 1.58 -12.04 -4.85
N GLU A 226 1.25 -13.16 -5.49
CA GLU A 226 0.20 -14.08 -5.00
C GLU A 226 0.52 -14.64 -3.61
N TRP A 227 1.75 -15.10 -3.41
CA TRP A 227 2.19 -15.62 -2.12
C TRP A 227 2.11 -14.56 -1.01
N LEU A 228 2.55 -13.34 -1.29
CA LEU A 228 2.46 -12.22 -0.34
C LEU A 228 1.01 -11.86 -0.03
N ASP A 229 0.14 -11.83 -1.05
CA ASP A 229 -1.27 -11.55 -0.86
C ASP A 229 -1.94 -12.57 0.07
N ILE A 230 -1.57 -13.85 -0.04
CA ILE A 230 -2.04 -14.91 0.85
C ILE A 230 -1.43 -14.74 2.25
N ALA A 231 -0.11 -14.69 2.36
CA ALA A 231 0.60 -14.70 3.65
C ALA A 231 0.20 -13.51 4.54
N VAL A 232 0.09 -12.30 3.95
CA VAL A 232 -0.30 -11.11 4.69
C VAL A 232 -1.79 -11.13 5.05
N ALA A 233 -2.65 -11.59 4.14
CA ALA A 233 -4.08 -11.74 4.44
C ALA A 233 -4.32 -12.73 5.57
N ASP A 234 -3.64 -13.87 5.57
CA ASP A 234 -3.74 -14.88 6.65
C ASP A 234 -3.27 -14.31 7.99
N ALA A 235 -2.16 -13.57 8.00
CA ALA A 235 -1.66 -12.89 9.20
C ALA A 235 -2.65 -11.82 9.71
N LEU A 236 -3.29 -11.07 8.81
CA LEU A 236 -4.34 -10.12 9.16
C LEU A 236 -5.57 -10.85 9.77
N LEU A 237 -5.98 -11.99 9.20
CA LEU A 237 -7.16 -12.74 9.63
C LEU A 237 -6.91 -13.56 10.89
N ALA A 238 -5.66 -13.92 11.22
CA ALA A 238 -5.28 -14.64 12.44
C ALA A 238 -5.69 -13.89 13.73
N GLY A 239 -6.09 -12.63 13.62
CA GLY A 239 -6.78 -11.90 14.69
C GLY A 239 -5.88 -11.40 15.81
N ALA A 240 -4.54 -11.46 15.69
CA ALA A 240 -3.66 -10.86 16.67
C ALA A 240 -3.94 -9.35 16.79
N PRO A 241 -3.94 -8.77 18.03
CA PRO A 241 -4.14 -7.34 18.21
C PRO A 241 -3.11 -6.54 17.39
N LEU A 242 -3.59 -5.60 16.57
CA LEU A 242 -2.73 -4.72 15.79
C LEU A 242 -2.60 -3.37 16.47
N SER A 243 -1.39 -2.84 16.43
CA SER A 243 -1.11 -1.45 16.78
C SER A 243 -0.04 -0.92 15.83
N SER A 244 0.15 0.38 15.76
CA SER A 244 1.21 0.97 14.94
C SER A 244 2.63 0.49 15.27
N ARG A 245 2.80 -0.14 16.44
CA ARG A 245 4.09 -0.67 16.91
C ARG A 245 4.57 -1.92 16.15
N VAL A 246 3.67 -2.60 15.43
CA VAL A 246 4.06 -3.77 14.62
C VAL A 246 4.80 -3.38 13.34
N PHE A 247 4.73 -2.11 12.96
CA PHE A 247 5.37 -1.60 11.76
C PHE A 247 6.73 -0.98 12.08
N ALA A 248 7.73 -1.32 11.27
CA ALA A 248 9.01 -0.63 11.27
C ALA A 248 8.97 0.53 10.26
N PRO A 249 9.54 1.71 10.55
CA PRO A 249 9.67 2.74 9.54
C PRO A 249 10.65 2.28 8.44
N LEU A 250 10.30 2.52 7.18
CA LEU A 250 11.17 2.24 6.03
C LEU A 250 11.28 3.51 5.18
N PRO A 251 12.44 4.19 5.15
CA PRO A 251 12.69 5.28 4.22
C PRO A 251 12.65 4.75 2.77
N VAL A 252 11.60 5.12 2.03
CA VAL A 252 11.26 4.52 0.74
C VAL A 252 12.38 4.72 -0.28
N LEU A 253 12.90 5.94 -0.40
CA LEU A 253 13.98 6.23 -1.35
C LEU A 253 15.36 5.73 -0.87
N GLY A 254 15.44 5.13 0.33
CA GLY A 254 16.60 4.38 0.79
C GLY A 254 16.74 3.00 0.15
N VAL A 255 15.63 2.42 -0.35
CA VAL A 255 15.65 1.12 -1.01
C VAL A 255 16.57 1.17 -2.23
N PRO A 256 17.59 0.29 -2.34
CA PRO A 256 18.54 0.31 -3.46
C PRO A 256 17.84 0.30 -4.82
N GLY A 257 18.25 1.23 -5.69
CA GLY A 257 17.68 1.38 -7.03
C GLY A 257 16.36 2.19 -7.09
N TRP A 258 15.77 2.60 -5.95
CA TRP A 258 14.55 3.42 -5.95
C TRP A 258 14.82 4.93 -6.05
N SER A 259 16.06 5.33 -5.94
CA SER A 259 16.52 6.69 -6.22
C SER A 259 17.91 6.63 -6.82
N PRO A 260 18.22 7.37 -7.88
CA PRO A 260 19.58 7.43 -8.41
C PRO A 260 20.59 7.92 -7.35
N ALA A 261 20.18 8.84 -6.48
CA ALA A 261 21.05 9.42 -5.45
C ALA A 261 21.48 8.39 -4.38
N ASN A 262 20.73 7.30 -4.18
CA ASN A 262 21.07 6.30 -3.16
C ASN A 262 22.18 5.31 -3.60
N ALA A 263 22.73 5.50 -4.81
CA ALA A 263 23.95 4.80 -5.24
C ALA A 263 25.16 5.26 -4.43
N ASP A 264 25.17 6.52 -3.99
CA ASP A 264 26.19 7.07 -3.10
C ASP A 264 25.89 6.70 -1.63
N PRO A 265 26.80 6.02 -0.90
CA PRO A 265 26.63 5.74 0.51
C PRO A 265 26.41 6.98 1.40
N ALA A 266 26.88 8.16 1.00
CA ALA A 266 26.66 9.42 1.70
C ALA A 266 25.17 9.83 1.73
N PHE A 267 24.34 9.29 0.82
CA PHE A 267 22.89 9.48 0.83
C PHE A 267 22.27 9.12 2.18
N TYR A 268 22.83 8.11 2.84
CA TYR A 268 22.32 7.55 4.10
C TYR A 268 22.83 8.26 5.35
N ASP A 269 23.67 9.29 5.21
CA ASP A 269 24.20 10.10 6.33
C ASP A 269 23.23 11.22 6.77
N ASP A 270 22.14 11.43 6.05
CA ASP A 270 21.10 12.41 6.40
C ASP A 270 20.26 11.94 7.60
N GLU A 271 20.67 12.31 8.80
CA GLU A 271 19.99 11.91 10.05
C GLU A 271 18.55 12.46 10.19
N ARG A 272 18.12 13.42 9.36
CA ARG A 272 16.72 13.87 9.34
C ARG A 272 15.80 12.81 8.73
N VAL A 273 16.34 11.96 7.85
CA VAL A 273 15.63 10.86 7.18
C VAL A 273 16.00 9.53 7.82
N PHE A 274 17.28 9.23 7.89
CA PHE A 274 17.84 7.97 8.42
C PHE A 274 18.11 8.09 9.92
N ARG A 275 17.06 8.35 10.69
CA ARG A 275 17.12 8.56 12.14
C ARG A 275 17.51 7.28 12.85
N ARG A 276 18.39 7.39 13.83
CA ARG A 276 18.64 6.30 14.79
C ARG A 276 17.36 6.05 15.58
N GLY A 277 17.01 4.79 15.80
CA GLY A 277 15.87 4.43 16.64
C GLY A 277 15.99 5.03 18.04
N ARG A 278 14.86 5.28 18.71
CA ARG A 278 14.88 5.62 20.14
C ARG A 278 15.59 4.48 20.85
N ARG A 279 16.70 4.76 21.55
CA ARG A 279 17.28 3.78 22.48
C ARG A 279 16.17 3.38 23.44
N ALA A 280 15.90 2.08 23.55
CA ALA A 280 15.13 1.59 24.69
C ALA A 280 15.86 2.05 25.95
N ASP A 281 15.22 2.93 26.73
CA ASP A 281 15.81 3.50 27.92
C ASP A 281 16.32 2.38 28.82
N GLY A 282 17.64 2.38 29.04
CA GLY A 282 18.31 1.96 30.26
C GLY A 282 18.06 0.53 30.76
N ARG A 283 18.34 -0.51 29.95
CA ARG A 283 18.83 -1.77 30.52
C ARG A 283 20.20 -2.07 29.93
N ALA A 284 21.24 -1.83 30.75
CA ALA A 284 22.55 -2.40 30.55
C ALA A 284 22.41 -3.92 30.44
N PRO A 285 23.17 -4.62 29.56
CA PRO A 285 23.22 -6.06 29.59
C PRO A 285 23.75 -6.46 30.97
N ALA A 286 22.98 -7.28 31.68
CA ALA A 286 23.48 -7.96 32.87
C ALA A 286 24.67 -8.85 32.42
N CYS A 287 25.78 -8.71 33.15
CA CYS A 287 26.97 -9.51 33.02
C CYS A 287 26.70 -11.00 33.23
#